data_0015257142558beb405b65527b9f45bf
#
_entry.id   0015257142558beb405b65527b9f45bf
#
_cell.length_a   1.000
_cell.length_b   1.000
_cell.length_c   1.000
_cell.angle_alpha   90.00
_cell.angle_beta   90.00
_cell.angle_gamma   90.00
#
_symmetry.space_group_name_H-M   'P 1'
#
loop_
_entity.id
_entity.type
_entity.pdbx_description
1 polymer ?
#
loop_
_entity_poly.entity_id
_entity_poly.type
_entity_poly.pdbx_seq_one_letter_code
_entity_poly.pdbx_strand_id
1 'polypeptide(L)'
;MGSLYFVPAATLAAAEAQKIAAAGNALTPVSMLGDTQRAWWQDRVGGAATTWKLWGNQVSLLRMQVDVTQAVANLIARALVLANSALSSLQSAIADALASDLRAAKAAGTYANLAYTALRNVLSQAGIDAATFDANIKPFIESRLPAIALLDRFILNADQWDGYNAERKNLMAFLKNNGVRNVVALSGDIHAFFAGQVMDDYDAATPAPVMVDLVTAGLSSNSLLSSFRSIVDNDQAFAALRELVYSDVGSTVVNTFDTTLRTFNAWLRHADSNAEGYTLVTLTPEKLSCTFHTLKPLEGGTAPALPATASTRLLEVAAGTADVSVT
;
A
#
# COMPACT_ATOMS: atom_id res chain seq x y z
N MET A 1 -14.79 -8.74 13.58
CA MET A 1 -13.44 -8.62 12.99
C MET A 1 -13.06 -7.16 13.11
N GLY A 2 -12.63 -6.78 14.27
CA GLY A 2 -12.24 -5.39 14.47
C GLY A 2 -10.76 -5.26 14.25
N SER A 3 -10.35 -4.19 13.64
CA SER A 3 -9.21 -3.41 14.08
C SER A 3 -7.79 -3.76 13.62
N LEU A 4 -7.50 -4.81 12.90
CA LEU A 4 -6.17 -5.03 12.32
C LEU A 4 -6.03 -4.38 10.94
N TYR A 5 -7.15 -4.11 10.27
CA TYR A 5 -7.20 -3.40 9.01
C TYR A 5 -7.36 -1.89 9.23
N PHE A 6 -6.66 -1.10 8.44
CA PHE A 6 -6.73 0.36 8.41
C PHE A 6 -6.37 1.01 9.76
N VAL A 7 -5.16 0.73 10.22
CA VAL A 7 -4.63 1.22 11.50
C VAL A 7 -3.77 2.46 11.28
N PRO A 8 -3.95 3.57 12.06
CA PRO A 8 -3.05 4.72 11.97
C PRO A 8 -1.60 4.30 12.20
N ALA A 9 -0.72 4.64 11.28
CA ALA A 9 0.68 4.20 11.28
C ALA A 9 1.42 4.61 12.55
N ALA A 10 1.19 5.84 13.04
CA ALA A 10 1.80 6.34 14.25
C ALA A 10 1.34 5.58 15.51
N THR A 11 0.04 5.20 15.57
CA THR A 11 -0.51 4.42 16.67
C THR A 11 0.10 3.01 16.71
N LEU A 12 0.23 2.37 15.55
CA LEU A 12 0.83 1.05 15.44
C LEU A 12 2.30 1.08 15.87
N ALA A 13 3.08 2.04 15.35
CA ALA A 13 4.49 2.20 15.70
C ALA A 13 4.70 2.50 17.20
N ALA A 14 3.85 3.33 17.81
CA ALA A 14 3.93 3.63 19.22
C ALA A 14 3.61 2.40 20.09
N ALA A 15 2.60 1.62 19.71
CA ALA A 15 2.24 0.40 20.41
C ALA A 15 3.34 -0.67 20.34
N GLU A 16 3.99 -0.82 19.16
CA GLU A 16 5.13 -1.72 18.98
C GLU A 16 6.31 -1.27 19.84
N ALA A 17 6.69 0.00 19.80
CA ALA A 17 7.78 0.56 20.60
C ALA A 17 7.54 0.39 22.11
N GLN A 18 6.32 0.61 22.57
CA GLN A 18 5.96 0.42 23.98
C GLN A 18 6.12 -1.03 24.44
N LYS A 19 5.69 -2.00 23.62
CA LYS A 19 5.84 -3.43 23.94
C LYS A 19 7.33 -3.85 23.98
N ILE A 20 8.14 -3.35 23.06
CA ILE A 20 9.58 -3.61 23.02
C ILE A 20 10.26 -3.03 24.28
N ALA A 21 9.97 -1.80 24.63
CA ALA A 21 10.53 -1.14 25.81
C ALA A 21 10.15 -1.88 27.10
N ALA A 22 8.88 -2.29 27.24
CA ALA A 22 8.41 -3.05 28.39
C ALA A 22 9.07 -4.42 28.53
N ALA A 23 9.58 -4.99 27.42
CA ALA A 23 10.29 -6.27 27.40
C ALA A 23 11.83 -6.12 27.46
N GLY A 24 12.35 -4.97 27.88
CA GLY A 24 13.81 -4.74 27.98
C GLY A 24 14.50 -4.74 26.62
N ASN A 25 13.82 -4.23 25.58
CA ASN A 25 14.25 -4.21 24.19
C ASN A 25 14.26 -5.57 23.47
N ALA A 26 13.62 -6.59 24.02
CA ALA A 26 13.42 -7.86 23.33
C ALA A 26 12.33 -7.72 22.23
N LEU A 27 12.49 -8.45 21.12
CA LEU A 27 11.51 -8.49 20.03
C LEU A 27 10.36 -9.46 20.29
N THR A 28 10.50 -10.37 21.24
CA THR A 28 9.55 -11.46 21.53
C THR A 28 8.07 -11.02 21.57
N PRO A 29 7.68 -9.90 22.21
CA PRO A 29 6.28 -9.48 22.30
C PRO A 29 5.72 -8.88 20.99
N VAL A 30 6.57 -8.65 19.99
CA VAL A 30 6.23 -8.10 18.67
C VAL A 30 6.81 -8.95 17.54
N SER A 31 6.97 -10.24 17.80
CA SER A 31 7.56 -11.20 16.84
C SER A 31 6.49 -12.09 16.24
N MET A 32 6.56 -12.29 14.94
CA MET A 32 5.75 -13.26 14.20
C MET A 32 6.40 -14.65 14.26
N LEU A 33 7.73 -14.72 14.19
CA LEU A 33 8.48 -15.98 14.17
C LEU A 33 8.83 -16.50 15.57
N GLY A 34 8.99 -15.61 16.54
CA GLY A 34 9.63 -15.92 17.80
C GLY A 34 11.16 -16.11 17.68
N ASP A 35 11.85 -16.15 18.81
CA ASP A 35 13.32 -16.14 18.83
C ASP A 35 13.93 -17.38 18.18
N THR A 36 13.35 -18.55 18.42
CA THR A 36 13.86 -19.83 17.89
C THR A 36 13.76 -19.91 16.37
N GLN A 37 12.59 -19.59 15.81
CA GLN A 37 12.40 -19.67 14.36
C GLN A 37 13.15 -18.55 13.65
N ARG A 38 13.25 -17.35 14.24
CA ARG A 38 14.04 -16.25 13.71
C ARG A 38 15.52 -16.63 13.62
N ALA A 39 16.10 -17.20 14.68
CA ALA A 39 17.48 -17.66 14.70
C ALA A 39 17.71 -18.78 13.68
N TRP A 40 16.80 -19.74 13.59
CA TRP A 40 16.85 -20.80 12.58
C TRP A 40 16.80 -20.23 11.16
N TRP A 41 15.91 -19.27 10.88
CA TRP A 41 15.80 -18.64 9.56
C TRP A 41 17.10 -17.92 9.19
N GLN A 42 17.67 -17.14 10.12
CA GLN A 42 18.94 -16.44 9.91
C GLN A 42 20.09 -17.40 9.61
N ASP A 43 20.19 -18.51 10.35
CA ASP A 43 21.20 -19.56 10.12
C ASP A 43 21.03 -20.17 8.73
N ARG A 44 19.81 -20.55 8.35
CA ARG A 44 19.55 -21.23 7.07
C ARG A 44 19.77 -20.32 5.87
N VAL A 45 19.28 -19.10 5.93
CA VAL A 45 19.40 -18.14 4.82
C VAL A 45 20.84 -17.61 4.71
N GLY A 46 21.49 -17.33 5.84
CA GLY A 46 22.87 -16.85 5.89
C GLY A 46 23.89 -17.90 5.48
N GLY A 47 23.66 -19.17 5.85
CA GLY A 47 24.55 -20.30 5.52
C GLY A 47 24.31 -20.93 4.14
N ALA A 48 23.28 -20.52 3.39
CA ALA A 48 22.95 -21.14 2.11
C ALA A 48 23.94 -20.77 1.00
N ALA A 49 24.59 -21.78 0.42
CA ALA A 49 25.52 -21.64 -0.70
C ALA A 49 24.81 -21.56 -2.09
N THR A 50 23.50 -21.79 -2.14
CA THR A 50 22.71 -21.75 -3.38
C THR A 50 22.60 -20.34 -3.93
N THR A 51 22.48 -20.21 -5.26
CA THR A 51 22.25 -18.92 -5.92
C THR A 51 20.98 -18.27 -5.38
N TRP A 52 19.88 -19.01 -5.36
CA TRP A 52 18.56 -18.53 -4.91
C TRP A 52 18.22 -19.07 -3.52
N LYS A 53 17.61 -18.23 -2.69
CA LYS A 53 17.02 -18.57 -1.40
C LYS A 53 15.54 -18.23 -1.46
N LEU A 54 14.70 -19.25 -1.51
CA LEU A 54 13.25 -19.07 -1.52
C LEU A 54 12.72 -19.14 -0.09
N TRP A 55 12.01 -18.12 0.32
CA TRP A 55 11.33 -18.10 1.60
C TRP A 55 9.83 -18.30 1.39
N GLY A 56 9.34 -19.54 1.64
CA GLY A 56 7.90 -19.78 1.77
C GLY A 56 7.39 -19.04 3.00
N ASN A 57 6.62 -18.00 2.79
CA ASN A 57 6.17 -17.08 3.82
C ASN A 57 4.65 -16.96 3.79
N GLN A 58 4.00 -16.98 4.95
CA GLN A 58 2.54 -17.06 5.04
C GLN A 58 1.86 -15.76 4.59
N VAL A 59 2.43 -14.59 4.95
CA VAL A 59 1.84 -13.27 4.73
C VAL A 59 2.85 -12.29 4.12
N SER A 60 2.37 -11.24 3.44
CA SER A 60 3.23 -10.31 2.73
C SER A 60 4.22 -9.55 3.62
N LEU A 61 5.47 -9.39 3.13
CA LEU A 61 6.51 -8.53 3.69
C LEU A 61 6.44 -7.09 3.17
N LEU A 62 5.68 -6.87 2.10
CA LEU A 62 5.53 -5.53 1.51
C LEU A 62 4.77 -4.61 2.45
N ARG A 63 5.33 -3.42 2.70
CA ARG A 63 4.59 -2.37 3.38
C ARG A 63 3.45 -1.92 2.50
N MET A 64 2.24 -1.90 3.07
CA MET A 64 1.03 -1.40 2.43
C MET A 64 0.43 -0.28 3.26
N GLN A 65 0.62 0.95 2.80
CA GLN A 65 0.16 2.14 3.48
C GLN A 65 -0.56 3.08 2.52
N VAL A 66 -1.42 3.94 3.08
CA VAL A 66 -2.03 5.06 2.36
C VAL A 66 -1.97 6.30 3.25
N ASP A 67 -1.41 7.38 2.74
CA ASP A 67 -1.58 8.71 3.33
C ASP A 67 -2.93 9.26 2.85
N VAL A 68 -3.97 9.06 3.66
CA VAL A 68 -5.34 9.47 3.31
C VAL A 68 -5.46 10.98 3.20
N THR A 69 -4.67 11.75 3.97
CA THR A 69 -4.65 13.22 3.85
C THR A 69 -4.22 13.63 2.45
N GLN A 70 -3.11 13.06 1.95
CA GLN A 70 -2.64 13.35 0.60
C GLN A 70 -3.58 12.77 -0.47
N ALA A 71 -4.12 11.58 -0.25
CA ALA A 71 -5.03 10.93 -1.18
C ALA A 71 -6.31 11.75 -1.40
N VAL A 72 -6.92 12.22 -0.32
CA VAL A 72 -8.12 13.10 -0.38
C VAL A 72 -7.77 14.43 -1.05
N ALA A 73 -6.64 15.02 -0.73
CA ALA A 73 -6.19 16.25 -1.38
C ALA A 73 -5.98 16.06 -2.90
N ASN A 74 -5.42 14.92 -3.31
CA ASN A 74 -5.26 14.56 -4.74
C ASN A 74 -6.61 14.43 -5.45
N LEU A 75 -7.60 13.76 -4.82
CA LEU A 75 -8.96 13.63 -5.37
C LEU A 75 -9.63 14.99 -5.53
N ILE A 76 -9.56 15.84 -4.52
CA ILE A 76 -10.15 17.19 -4.55
C ILE A 76 -9.47 18.06 -5.61
N ALA A 77 -8.13 18.04 -5.69
CA ALA A 77 -7.38 18.77 -6.71
C ALA A 77 -7.77 18.33 -8.13
N ARG A 78 -7.88 17.02 -8.36
CA ARG A 78 -8.36 16.48 -9.63
C ARG A 78 -9.78 16.96 -9.95
N ALA A 79 -10.68 16.93 -8.97
CA ALA A 79 -12.06 17.40 -9.17
C ALA A 79 -12.13 18.90 -9.45
N LEU A 80 -11.28 19.72 -8.82
CA LEU A 80 -11.15 21.16 -9.13
C LEU A 80 -10.66 21.39 -10.56
N VAL A 81 -9.67 20.64 -11.02
CA VAL A 81 -9.17 20.73 -12.40
C VAL A 81 -10.23 20.30 -13.42
N LEU A 82 -11.02 19.27 -13.13
CA LEU A 82 -12.13 18.86 -13.98
C LEU A 82 -13.22 19.95 -14.08
N ALA A 83 -13.45 20.69 -12.99
CA ALA A 83 -14.38 21.82 -12.97
C ALA A 83 -13.80 23.09 -13.63
N ASN A 84 -12.48 23.26 -13.60
CA ASN A 84 -11.76 24.39 -14.19
C ASN A 84 -10.42 23.94 -14.77
N SER A 85 -10.40 23.68 -16.07
CA SER A 85 -9.21 23.17 -16.79
C SER A 85 -8.01 24.13 -16.79
N ALA A 86 -8.22 25.41 -16.51
CA ALA A 86 -7.12 26.40 -16.35
C ALA A 86 -6.19 26.06 -15.17
N LEU A 87 -6.67 25.24 -14.21
CA LEU A 87 -5.89 24.78 -13.06
C LEU A 87 -5.05 23.54 -13.34
N SER A 88 -5.07 22.98 -14.55
CA SER A 88 -4.42 21.69 -14.87
C SER A 88 -2.93 21.64 -14.58
N SER A 89 -2.19 22.73 -14.86
CA SER A 89 -0.76 22.83 -14.55
C SER A 89 -0.45 22.96 -13.06
N LEU A 90 -1.43 23.27 -12.24
CA LEU A 90 -1.30 23.44 -10.78
C LEU A 90 -1.84 22.28 -9.98
N GLN A 91 -2.33 21.21 -10.61
CA GLN A 91 -3.01 20.11 -9.90
C GLN A 91 -2.19 19.53 -8.74
N SER A 92 -0.90 19.25 -8.95
CA SER A 92 -0.02 18.76 -7.89
C SER A 92 0.18 19.80 -6.78
N ALA A 93 0.44 21.05 -7.15
CA ALA A 93 0.62 22.13 -6.17
C ALA A 93 -0.65 22.38 -5.33
N ILE A 94 -1.84 22.29 -5.94
CA ILE A 94 -3.14 22.37 -5.25
C ILE A 94 -3.27 21.22 -4.25
N ALA A 95 -2.96 20.00 -4.66
CA ALA A 95 -3.02 18.82 -3.79
C ALA A 95 -2.07 18.95 -2.60
N ASP A 96 -0.82 19.31 -2.84
CA ASP A 96 0.20 19.45 -1.80
C ASP A 96 -0.13 20.57 -0.81
N ALA A 97 -0.61 21.70 -1.32
CA ALA A 97 -1.04 22.83 -0.51
C ALA A 97 -2.25 22.48 0.37
N LEU A 98 -3.27 21.81 -0.21
CA LEU A 98 -4.43 21.36 0.55
C LEU A 98 -4.05 20.32 1.61
N ALA A 99 -3.21 19.34 1.27
CA ALA A 99 -2.72 18.36 2.24
C ALA A 99 -1.94 19.02 3.39
N SER A 100 -1.13 20.05 3.08
CA SER A 100 -0.42 20.85 4.08
C SER A 100 -1.39 21.56 5.04
N ASP A 101 -2.41 22.24 4.49
CA ASP A 101 -3.42 22.95 5.29
C ASP A 101 -4.21 21.98 6.18
N LEU A 102 -4.58 20.80 5.66
CA LEU A 102 -5.28 19.75 6.41
C LEU A 102 -4.44 19.20 7.56
N ARG A 103 -3.16 18.93 7.34
CA ARG A 103 -2.22 18.48 8.39
C ARG A 103 -2.03 19.54 9.46
N ALA A 104 -1.84 20.81 9.06
CA ALA A 104 -1.70 21.92 9.97
C ALA A 104 -2.96 22.11 10.84
N ALA A 105 -4.14 22.07 10.22
CA ALA A 105 -5.41 22.20 10.93
C ALA A 105 -5.68 21.04 11.90
N LYS A 106 -5.32 19.79 11.52
CA LYS A 106 -5.41 18.62 12.41
C LYS A 106 -4.51 18.80 13.63
N ALA A 107 -3.25 19.21 13.42
CA ALA A 107 -2.29 19.43 14.49
C ALA A 107 -2.69 20.56 15.44
N ALA A 108 -3.32 21.62 14.91
CA ALA A 108 -3.78 22.77 15.68
C ALA A 108 -5.18 22.61 16.29
N GLY A 109 -5.91 21.51 16.00
CA GLY A 109 -7.30 21.32 16.42
C GLY A 109 -8.30 22.29 15.76
N THR A 110 -7.94 22.88 14.60
CA THR A 110 -8.74 23.91 13.90
C THR A 110 -9.47 23.39 12.67
N TYR A 111 -9.64 22.08 12.56
CA TYR A 111 -10.23 21.44 11.37
C TYR A 111 -11.64 21.97 11.01
N ALA A 112 -12.46 22.30 12.01
CA ALA A 112 -13.78 22.89 11.77
C ALA A 112 -13.73 24.31 11.17
N ASN A 113 -12.56 24.97 11.22
CA ASN A 113 -12.36 26.32 10.72
C ASN A 113 -11.05 26.42 9.92
N LEU A 114 -10.99 25.67 8.82
CA LEU A 114 -9.82 25.63 7.92
C LEU A 114 -9.53 26.99 7.34
N ALA A 115 -8.29 27.47 7.49
CA ALA A 115 -7.82 28.75 6.95
C ALA A 115 -7.46 28.66 5.46
N TYR A 116 -7.07 27.48 4.97
CA TYR A 116 -6.61 27.24 3.59
C TYR A 116 -5.46 28.15 3.14
N THR A 117 -4.51 28.43 4.03
CA THR A 117 -3.45 29.41 3.78
C THR A 117 -2.55 29.03 2.61
N ALA A 118 -2.06 27.81 2.58
CA ALA A 118 -1.20 27.34 1.51
C ALA A 118 -1.97 27.23 0.18
N LEU A 119 -3.19 26.70 0.22
CA LEU A 119 -4.03 26.53 -0.96
C LEU A 119 -4.42 27.88 -1.58
N ARG A 120 -4.80 28.88 -0.76
CA ARG A 120 -5.10 30.24 -1.23
C ARG A 120 -3.90 30.87 -1.95
N ASN A 121 -2.70 30.67 -1.44
CA ASN A 121 -1.48 31.17 -2.08
C ASN A 121 -1.26 30.54 -3.46
N VAL A 122 -1.47 29.25 -3.61
CA VAL A 122 -1.34 28.57 -4.90
C VAL A 122 -2.41 29.08 -5.89
N LEU A 123 -3.66 29.17 -5.46
CA LEU A 123 -4.78 29.56 -6.34
C LEU A 123 -4.74 31.04 -6.71
N SER A 124 -4.19 31.91 -5.85
CA SER A 124 -4.00 33.34 -6.17
C SER A 124 -3.04 33.53 -7.35
N GLN A 125 -2.03 32.68 -7.50
CA GLN A 125 -1.12 32.68 -8.65
C GLN A 125 -1.83 32.35 -9.97
N ALA A 126 -2.98 31.66 -9.90
CA ALA A 126 -3.86 31.37 -11.03
C ALA A 126 -4.94 32.44 -11.22
N GLY A 127 -4.88 33.56 -10.51
CA GLY A 127 -5.83 34.66 -10.61
C GLY A 127 -7.13 34.43 -9.84
N ILE A 128 -7.21 33.45 -8.95
CA ILE A 128 -8.36 33.22 -8.09
C ILE A 128 -8.21 34.09 -6.83
N ASP A 129 -9.03 35.12 -6.72
CA ASP A 129 -9.06 36.00 -5.57
C ASP A 129 -9.75 35.38 -4.35
N ALA A 130 -9.63 36.05 -3.20
CA ALA A 130 -10.20 35.58 -1.93
C ALA A 130 -11.73 35.44 -1.99
N ALA A 131 -12.43 36.35 -2.67
CA ALA A 131 -13.89 36.33 -2.77
C ALA A 131 -14.37 35.13 -3.62
N THR A 132 -13.72 34.88 -4.75
CA THR A 132 -13.96 33.72 -5.61
C THR A 132 -13.65 32.42 -4.88
N PHE A 133 -12.56 32.36 -4.11
CA PHE A 133 -12.22 31.21 -3.29
C PHE A 133 -13.34 30.92 -2.27
N ASP A 134 -13.74 31.92 -1.50
CA ASP A 134 -14.75 31.74 -0.43
C ASP A 134 -16.13 31.40 -0.99
N ALA A 135 -16.50 31.95 -2.13
CA ALA A 135 -17.80 31.69 -2.74
C ALA A 135 -17.90 30.32 -3.44
N ASN A 136 -16.83 29.85 -4.09
CA ASN A 136 -16.92 28.70 -5.01
C ASN A 136 -16.00 27.55 -4.61
N ILE A 137 -14.76 27.80 -4.19
CA ILE A 137 -13.76 26.75 -3.98
C ILE A 137 -13.90 26.12 -2.59
N LYS A 138 -14.02 26.98 -1.56
CA LYS A 138 -14.15 26.52 -0.18
C LYS A 138 -15.36 25.59 0.04
N PRO A 139 -16.59 25.92 -0.35
CA PRO A 139 -17.73 25.02 -0.19
C PRO A 139 -17.57 23.71 -1.00
N PHE A 140 -16.94 23.80 -2.19
CA PHE A 140 -16.62 22.63 -3.01
C PHE A 140 -15.71 21.66 -2.29
N ILE A 141 -14.65 22.16 -1.63
CA ILE A 141 -13.71 21.35 -0.85
C ILE A 141 -14.40 20.77 0.38
N GLU A 142 -15.06 21.63 1.17
CA GLU A 142 -15.67 21.25 2.45
C GLU A 142 -16.74 20.16 2.29
N SER A 143 -17.46 20.14 1.17
CA SER A 143 -18.44 19.08 0.86
C SER A 143 -17.80 17.70 0.58
N ARG A 144 -16.49 17.63 0.42
CA ARG A 144 -15.73 16.41 0.06
C ARG A 144 -14.76 15.96 1.14
N LEU A 145 -14.62 16.75 2.20
CA LEU A 145 -13.71 16.39 3.29
C LEU A 145 -14.30 15.26 4.13
N PRO A 146 -13.52 14.21 4.43
CA PRO A 146 -13.90 13.16 5.37
C PRO A 146 -13.84 13.65 6.82
N ALA A 147 -14.26 12.80 7.76
CA ALA A 147 -14.03 13.04 9.17
C ALA A 147 -12.51 13.17 9.46
N ILE A 148 -12.16 14.10 10.37
CA ILE A 148 -10.75 14.40 10.74
C ILE A 148 -9.95 13.15 11.16
N ALA A 149 -10.61 12.17 11.77
CA ALA A 149 -9.97 10.91 12.19
C ALA A 149 -9.39 10.12 11.02
N LEU A 150 -9.92 10.29 9.80
CA LEU A 150 -9.43 9.63 8.59
C LEU A 150 -8.27 10.39 7.92
N LEU A 151 -7.98 11.62 8.31
CA LEU A 151 -6.88 12.40 7.75
C LEU A 151 -5.57 12.04 8.44
N ASP A 152 -5.03 10.86 8.09
CA ASP A 152 -3.78 10.32 8.64
C ASP A 152 -3.09 9.42 7.61
N ARG A 153 -1.93 8.89 7.98
CA ARG A 153 -1.31 7.77 7.29
C ARG A 153 -1.77 6.48 7.95
N PHE A 154 -2.29 5.56 7.16
CA PHE A 154 -2.79 4.27 7.62
C PHE A 154 -1.95 3.13 7.06
N ILE A 155 -1.72 2.13 7.90
CA ILE A 155 -1.30 0.79 7.50
C ILE A 155 -2.57 0.01 7.15
N LEU A 156 -2.58 -0.66 5.99
CA LEU A 156 -3.79 -1.32 5.50
C LEU A 156 -4.10 -2.62 6.20
N ASN A 157 -3.06 -3.37 6.59
CA ASN A 157 -3.22 -4.64 7.30
C ASN A 157 -2.08 -4.86 8.30
N ALA A 158 -2.39 -4.70 9.58
CA ALA A 158 -1.46 -4.96 10.67
C ALA A 158 -1.37 -6.45 11.08
N ASP A 159 -2.17 -7.33 10.47
CA ASP A 159 -2.09 -8.78 10.66
C ASP A 159 -1.04 -9.45 9.74
N GLN A 160 -0.29 -8.64 9.02
CA GLN A 160 0.87 -9.02 8.21
C GLN A 160 2.15 -8.47 8.82
N TRP A 161 3.28 -8.57 8.10
CA TRP A 161 4.57 -8.05 8.57
C TRP A 161 4.57 -6.56 8.91
N ASP A 162 3.57 -5.81 8.47
CA ASP A 162 3.40 -4.41 8.88
C ASP A 162 3.07 -4.26 10.37
N GLY A 163 2.42 -5.24 10.98
CA GLY A 163 2.18 -5.29 12.43
C GLY A 163 3.36 -5.81 13.26
N TYR A 164 4.39 -6.32 12.60
CA TYR A 164 5.62 -6.88 13.18
C TYR A 164 6.85 -6.21 12.59
N ASN A 165 6.78 -4.89 12.45
CA ASN A 165 7.75 -4.11 11.70
C ASN A 165 9.16 -4.15 12.30
N ALA A 166 9.28 -4.19 13.63
CA ALA A 166 10.59 -4.29 14.31
C ALA A 166 11.30 -5.63 13.98
N GLU A 167 10.56 -6.74 13.95
CA GLU A 167 11.15 -8.03 13.55
C GLU A 167 11.48 -8.05 12.07
N ARG A 168 10.60 -7.52 11.20
CA ARG A 168 10.91 -7.39 9.77
C ARG A 168 12.21 -6.60 9.55
N LYS A 169 12.37 -5.45 10.20
CA LYS A 169 13.61 -4.65 10.15
C LYS A 169 14.83 -5.45 10.62
N ASN A 170 14.68 -6.24 11.68
CA ASN A 170 15.78 -7.10 12.16
C ASN A 170 16.20 -8.14 11.12
N LEU A 171 15.24 -8.82 10.47
CA LEU A 171 15.52 -9.80 9.42
C LEU A 171 16.17 -9.15 8.19
N MET A 172 15.67 -8.00 7.76
CA MET A 172 16.20 -7.27 6.62
C MET A 172 17.60 -6.70 6.91
N ALA A 173 17.83 -6.20 8.12
CA ALA A 173 19.16 -5.78 8.56
C ALA A 173 20.15 -6.95 8.57
N PHE A 174 19.71 -8.15 9.00
CA PHE A 174 20.54 -9.36 8.92
C PHE A 174 20.98 -9.66 7.49
N LEU A 175 20.06 -9.68 6.53
CA LEU A 175 20.39 -9.93 5.11
C LEU A 175 21.37 -8.89 4.59
N LYS A 176 21.12 -7.60 4.84
CA LYS A 176 21.96 -6.49 4.39
C LYS A 176 23.37 -6.56 4.96
N ASN A 177 23.48 -6.72 6.28
CA ASN A 177 24.77 -6.68 7.00
C ASN A 177 25.65 -7.89 6.70
N ASN A 178 25.05 -9.04 6.36
CA ASN A 178 25.79 -10.26 5.99
C ASN A 178 25.95 -10.44 4.48
N GLY A 179 25.51 -9.46 3.66
CA GLY A 179 25.64 -9.53 2.21
C GLY A 179 24.84 -10.67 1.58
N VAL A 180 23.77 -11.14 2.23
CA VAL A 180 22.92 -12.22 1.72
C VAL A 180 22.05 -11.68 0.58
N ARG A 181 22.19 -12.28 -0.61
CA ARG A 181 21.50 -11.84 -1.83
C ARG A 181 20.61 -12.94 -2.39
N ASN A 182 19.80 -12.58 -3.40
CA ASN A 182 18.92 -13.48 -4.14
C ASN A 182 17.90 -14.17 -3.21
N VAL A 183 17.39 -13.43 -2.22
CA VAL A 183 16.32 -13.89 -1.36
C VAL A 183 15.00 -13.43 -1.97
N VAL A 184 14.07 -14.36 -2.18
CA VAL A 184 12.74 -14.08 -2.69
C VAL A 184 11.72 -14.76 -1.77
N ALA A 185 10.80 -13.97 -1.22
CA ALA A 185 9.64 -14.51 -0.53
C ALA A 185 8.55 -14.90 -1.55
N LEU A 186 7.89 -16.01 -1.26
CA LEU A 186 6.67 -16.46 -1.93
C LEU A 186 5.58 -16.44 -0.88
N SER A 187 4.71 -15.43 -0.94
CA SER A 187 3.72 -15.12 0.08
C SER A 187 2.30 -15.32 -0.45
N GLY A 188 1.33 -15.33 0.46
CA GLY A 188 -0.09 -15.46 0.15
C GLY A 188 -0.98 -14.63 1.09
N ASP A 189 -2.14 -15.19 1.49
CA ASP A 189 -3.10 -14.70 2.48
C ASP A 189 -3.93 -13.48 2.04
N ILE A 190 -3.34 -12.46 1.44
CA ILE A 190 -3.99 -11.17 1.20
C ILE A 190 -5.02 -11.18 0.07
N HIS A 191 -5.20 -12.29 -0.63
CA HIS A 191 -6.18 -12.44 -1.72
C HIS A 191 -6.00 -11.44 -2.87
N ALA A 192 -4.75 -11.25 -3.28
CA ALA A 192 -4.35 -10.37 -4.37
C ALA A 192 -3.01 -10.82 -4.96
N PHE A 193 -2.70 -10.42 -6.19
CA PHE A 193 -1.35 -10.50 -6.70
C PHE A 193 -0.60 -9.20 -6.42
N PHE A 194 0.51 -9.31 -5.67
CA PHE A 194 1.45 -8.21 -5.49
C PHE A 194 2.86 -8.68 -5.78
N ALA A 195 3.69 -7.76 -6.25
CA ALA A 195 5.13 -7.98 -6.35
C ALA A 195 5.86 -6.68 -6.05
N GLY A 196 6.95 -6.77 -5.30
CA GLY A 196 7.70 -5.58 -4.95
C GLY A 196 8.99 -5.85 -4.20
N GLN A 197 9.65 -4.75 -3.88
CA GLN A 197 10.90 -4.72 -3.15
C GLN A 197 10.61 -4.67 -1.64
N VAL A 198 11.23 -5.56 -0.88
CA VAL A 198 11.24 -5.47 0.58
C VAL A 198 12.42 -4.61 1.00
N MET A 199 12.13 -3.50 1.66
CA MET A 199 13.13 -2.52 2.10
C MET A 199 13.76 -2.93 3.43
N ASP A 200 15.00 -2.51 3.63
CA ASP A 200 15.69 -2.66 4.92
C ASP A 200 14.92 -1.97 6.06
N ASP A 201 14.46 -0.76 5.80
CA ASP A 201 13.58 0.00 6.69
C ASP A 201 12.68 0.93 5.86
N TYR A 202 11.40 0.63 5.80
CA TYR A 202 10.42 1.46 5.07
C TYR A 202 10.22 2.86 5.68
N ASP A 203 10.64 3.07 6.93
CA ASP A 203 10.52 4.35 7.63
C ASP A 203 11.80 5.20 7.54
N ALA A 204 12.87 4.66 6.93
CA ALA A 204 14.12 5.40 6.72
C ALA A 204 13.93 6.53 5.71
N ALA A 205 14.75 7.58 5.85
CA ALA A 205 14.76 8.67 4.87
C ALA A 205 15.15 8.20 3.44
N THR A 206 15.98 7.16 3.36
CA THR A 206 16.43 6.52 2.13
C THR A 206 16.35 5.01 2.27
N PRO A 207 15.14 4.40 2.11
CA PRO A 207 14.99 2.95 2.17
C PRO A 207 15.78 2.27 1.05
N ALA A 208 16.43 1.14 1.36
CA ALA A 208 17.17 0.36 0.37
C ALA A 208 16.54 -1.03 0.20
N PRO A 209 16.36 -1.53 -1.05
CA PRO A 209 15.82 -2.85 -1.28
C PRO A 209 16.81 -3.94 -0.86
N VAL A 210 16.31 -4.99 -0.20
CA VAL A 210 17.11 -6.10 0.34
C VAL A 210 16.71 -7.42 -0.29
N MET A 211 15.41 -7.62 -0.54
CA MET A 211 14.86 -8.82 -1.17
C MET A 211 13.59 -8.48 -1.95
N VAL A 212 13.03 -9.47 -2.62
CA VAL A 212 11.75 -9.36 -3.34
C VAL A 212 10.68 -10.20 -2.63
N ASP A 213 9.45 -9.73 -2.63
CA ASP A 213 8.27 -10.50 -2.21
C ASP A 213 7.30 -10.62 -3.40
N LEU A 214 6.90 -11.86 -3.69
CA LEU A 214 5.94 -12.24 -4.72
C LEU A 214 4.72 -12.85 -4.04
N VAL A 215 3.63 -12.12 -4.03
CA VAL A 215 2.40 -12.49 -3.33
C VAL A 215 1.40 -13.07 -4.29
N THR A 216 0.91 -14.27 -3.98
CA THR A 216 -0.04 -15.02 -4.82
C THR A 216 -1.47 -14.83 -4.32
N ALA A 217 -2.38 -14.56 -5.25
CA ALA A 217 -3.82 -14.49 -4.99
C ALA A 217 -4.41 -15.86 -4.65
N GLY A 218 -5.60 -15.86 -4.03
CA GLY A 218 -6.40 -17.07 -3.85
C GLY A 218 -7.03 -17.58 -5.14
N LEU A 219 -7.45 -18.84 -5.18
CA LEU A 219 -8.09 -19.43 -6.36
C LEU A 219 -9.59 -19.16 -6.43
N SER A 220 -10.26 -18.97 -5.28
CA SER A 220 -11.73 -18.91 -5.18
C SER A 220 -12.24 -18.11 -3.97
N SER A 221 -11.35 -17.41 -3.29
CA SER A 221 -11.71 -16.54 -2.17
C SER A 221 -12.13 -15.15 -2.67
N ASN A 222 -12.87 -14.40 -1.84
CA ASN A 222 -13.12 -13.00 -2.15
C ASN A 222 -11.81 -12.24 -2.33
N SER A 223 -11.74 -11.35 -3.31
CA SER A 223 -10.56 -10.52 -3.56
C SER A 223 -10.37 -9.45 -2.48
N LEU A 224 -9.14 -8.95 -2.33
CA LEU A 224 -8.84 -7.83 -1.45
C LEU A 224 -9.70 -6.61 -1.80
N LEU A 225 -9.83 -6.29 -3.10
CA LEU A 225 -10.67 -5.18 -3.57
C LEU A 225 -12.11 -5.34 -3.10
N SER A 226 -12.69 -6.55 -3.17
CA SER A 226 -14.07 -6.78 -2.77
C SER A 226 -14.30 -6.48 -1.28
N SER A 227 -13.30 -6.77 -0.44
CA SER A 227 -13.34 -6.47 0.99
C SER A 227 -13.31 -4.96 1.24
N PHE A 228 -12.44 -4.21 0.57
CA PHE A 228 -12.39 -2.74 0.70
C PHE A 228 -13.63 -2.06 0.10
N ARG A 229 -14.16 -2.57 -1.01
CA ARG A 229 -15.44 -2.09 -1.56
C ARG A 229 -16.56 -2.25 -0.54
N SER A 230 -16.67 -3.42 0.08
CA SER A 230 -17.68 -3.66 1.11
C SER A 230 -17.57 -2.66 2.27
N ILE A 231 -16.36 -2.26 2.67
CA ILE A 231 -16.17 -1.25 3.73
C ILE A 231 -16.68 0.10 3.28
N VAL A 232 -16.24 0.62 2.13
CA VAL A 232 -16.60 1.97 1.68
C VAL A 232 -18.06 2.10 1.23
N ASP A 233 -18.71 0.99 0.89
CA ASP A 233 -20.12 0.96 0.48
C ASP A 233 -21.07 0.82 1.68
N ASN A 234 -20.67 0.14 2.75
CA ASN A 234 -21.55 -0.18 3.88
C ASN A 234 -21.25 0.60 5.17
N ASP A 235 -20.10 1.26 5.26
CA ASP A 235 -19.74 2.09 6.40
C ASP A 235 -19.68 3.57 6.00
N GLN A 236 -20.66 4.35 6.45
CA GLN A 236 -20.77 5.77 6.14
C GLN A 236 -19.52 6.58 6.54
N ALA A 237 -18.76 6.12 7.55
CA ALA A 237 -17.53 6.79 7.96
C ALA A 237 -16.46 6.76 6.86
N PHE A 238 -16.47 5.74 6.01
CA PHE A 238 -15.50 5.54 4.92
C PHE A 238 -16.04 5.92 3.54
N ALA A 239 -17.30 6.34 3.42
CA ALA A 239 -17.92 6.65 2.12
C ALA A 239 -17.14 7.72 1.32
N ALA A 240 -16.53 8.71 1.99
CA ALA A 240 -15.71 9.73 1.37
C ALA A 240 -14.39 9.18 0.75
N LEU A 241 -14.00 7.95 1.09
CA LEU A 241 -12.80 7.28 0.54
C LEU A 241 -13.11 6.34 -0.63
N ARG A 242 -14.38 6.26 -1.07
CA ARG A 242 -14.82 5.35 -2.12
C ARG A 242 -13.97 5.47 -3.39
N GLU A 243 -13.68 6.68 -3.85
CA GLU A 243 -12.89 6.91 -5.06
C GLU A 243 -11.41 6.49 -4.95
N LEU A 244 -10.89 6.24 -3.74
CA LEU A 244 -9.58 5.63 -3.53
C LEU A 244 -9.59 4.11 -3.75
N VAL A 245 -10.77 3.50 -3.69
CA VAL A 245 -10.99 2.07 -3.85
C VAL A 245 -11.50 1.74 -5.25
N TYR A 246 -12.54 2.45 -5.70
CA TYR A 246 -13.09 2.29 -7.04
C TYR A 246 -13.89 3.53 -7.48
N SER A 247 -14.04 3.69 -8.78
CA SER A 247 -14.86 4.74 -9.37
C SER A 247 -15.79 4.18 -10.45
N ASP A 248 -16.92 4.83 -10.67
CA ASP A 248 -17.82 4.51 -11.77
C ASP A 248 -17.50 5.39 -12.98
N VAL A 249 -17.23 4.75 -14.10
CA VAL A 249 -17.02 5.40 -15.40
C VAL A 249 -18.12 4.92 -16.36
N GLY A 250 -19.21 5.67 -16.46
CA GLY A 250 -20.43 5.23 -17.14
C GLY A 250 -21.04 4.03 -16.40
N SER A 251 -21.17 2.90 -17.09
CA SER A 251 -21.65 1.63 -16.51
C SER A 251 -20.53 0.71 -16.02
N THR A 252 -19.27 1.15 -16.08
CA THR A 252 -18.11 0.31 -15.74
C THR A 252 -17.54 0.73 -14.39
N VAL A 253 -17.34 -0.24 -13.50
CA VAL A 253 -16.61 -0.06 -12.25
C VAL A 253 -15.11 -0.19 -12.54
N VAL A 254 -14.35 0.85 -12.23
CA VAL A 254 -12.90 0.90 -12.42
C VAL A 254 -12.21 0.74 -11.07
N ASN A 255 -11.30 -0.22 -10.97
CA ASN A 255 -10.43 -0.39 -9.81
C ASN A 255 -9.44 0.78 -9.75
N THR A 256 -9.58 1.64 -8.75
CA THR A 256 -8.64 2.72 -8.44
C THR A 256 -7.69 2.36 -7.29
N PHE A 257 -7.98 1.26 -6.57
CA PHE A 257 -7.24 0.85 -5.40
C PHE A 257 -5.79 0.46 -5.72
N ASP A 258 -5.56 -0.26 -6.81
CA ASP A 258 -4.21 -0.64 -7.24
C ASP A 258 -3.33 0.58 -7.55
N THR A 259 -3.93 1.61 -8.19
CA THR A 259 -3.24 2.88 -8.44
C THR A 259 -2.97 3.63 -7.14
N THR A 260 -3.95 3.67 -6.24
CA THR A 260 -3.80 4.27 -4.90
C THR A 260 -2.66 3.60 -4.14
N LEU A 261 -2.64 2.26 -4.08
CA LEU A 261 -1.57 1.51 -3.42
C LEU A 261 -0.19 1.84 -4.00
N ARG A 262 -0.04 1.80 -5.31
CA ARG A 262 1.25 2.08 -5.97
C ARG A 262 1.70 3.52 -5.80
N THR A 263 0.78 4.47 -5.69
CA THR A 263 1.09 5.89 -5.47
C THR A 263 1.76 6.11 -4.11
N PHE A 264 1.31 5.40 -3.07
CA PHE A 264 1.83 5.57 -1.71
C PHE A 264 2.89 4.53 -1.31
N ASN A 265 3.20 3.57 -2.19
CA ASN A 265 4.16 2.49 -1.94
C ASN A 265 5.05 2.30 -3.17
N ALA A 266 6.06 3.15 -3.33
CA ALA A 266 6.94 3.16 -4.51
C ALA A 266 7.73 1.86 -4.72
N TRP A 267 7.87 1.04 -3.66
CA TRP A 267 8.46 -0.30 -3.71
C TRP A 267 7.54 -1.34 -4.34
N LEU A 268 6.24 -1.07 -4.48
CA LEU A 268 5.26 -1.97 -5.08
C LEU A 268 5.32 -1.85 -6.62
N ARG A 269 5.86 -2.88 -7.27
CA ARG A 269 6.05 -2.93 -8.72
C ARG A 269 4.81 -3.42 -9.47
N HIS A 270 4.06 -4.32 -8.84
CA HIS A 270 2.79 -4.84 -9.37
C HIS A 270 1.74 -4.88 -8.28
N ALA A 271 0.52 -4.54 -8.66
CA ALA A 271 -0.68 -4.67 -7.83
C ALA A 271 -1.86 -5.09 -8.72
N ASP A 272 -2.53 -6.16 -8.33
CA ASP A 272 -3.83 -6.58 -8.85
C ASP A 272 -4.64 -7.10 -7.66
N SER A 273 -5.38 -6.20 -7.04
CA SER A 273 -6.16 -6.45 -5.84
C SER A 273 -7.47 -7.17 -6.09
N ASN A 274 -7.84 -7.37 -7.36
CA ASN A 274 -9.10 -8.03 -7.75
C ASN A 274 -8.90 -9.39 -8.43
N ALA A 275 -7.66 -9.84 -8.56
CA ALA A 275 -7.35 -11.09 -9.24
C ALA A 275 -7.57 -12.31 -8.34
N GLU A 276 -7.98 -13.40 -8.96
CA GLU A 276 -7.89 -14.76 -8.47
C GLU A 276 -6.95 -15.54 -9.39
N GLY A 277 -6.18 -16.48 -8.85
CA GLY A 277 -5.26 -17.22 -9.69
C GLY A 277 -4.16 -17.98 -8.96
N TYR A 278 -3.13 -18.32 -9.71
CA TYR A 278 -1.97 -19.05 -9.22
C TYR A 278 -0.66 -18.50 -9.81
N THR A 279 0.42 -18.87 -9.18
CA THR A 279 1.78 -18.44 -9.53
C THR A 279 2.62 -19.61 -9.99
N LEU A 280 3.34 -19.44 -11.11
CA LEU A 280 4.36 -20.37 -11.58
C LEU A 280 5.73 -19.71 -11.46
N VAL A 281 6.67 -20.36 -10.76
CA VAL A 281 8.04 -19.86 -10.57
C VAL A 281 9.03 -20.79 -11.26
N THR A 282 9.92 -20.22 -12.05
CA THR A 282 11.01 -20.91 -12.72
C THR A 282 12.34 -20.26 -12.34
N LEU A 283 13.34 -21.08 -12.03
CA LEU A 283 14.67 -20.63 -11.58
C LEU A 283 15.75 -21.07 -12.58
N THR A 284 16.61 -20.13 -12.91
CA THR A 284 17.92 -20.39 -13.51
C THR A 284 19.01 -19.76 -12.64
N PRO A 285 20.30 -20.04 -12.85
CA PRO A 285 21.36 -19.36 -12.11
C PRO A 285 21.31 -17.83 -12.27
N GLU A 286 20.87 -17.33 -13.42
CA GLU A 286 20.89 -15.92 -13.81
C GLU A 286 19.65 -15.16 -13.35
N LYS A 287 18.49 -15.83 -13.31
CA LYS A 287 17.22 -15.18 -12.96
C LYS A 287 16.18 -16.11 -12.37
N LEU A 288 15.28 -15.50 -11.60
CA LEU A 288 13.98 -16.05 -11.24
C LEU A 288 12.93 -15.44 -12.14
N SER A 289 12.13 -16.27 -12.82
CA SER A 289 10.96 -15.86 -13.57
C SER A 289 9.71 -16.33 -12.83
N CYS A 290 8.75 -15.42 -12.63
CA CYS A 290 7.49 -15.67 -11.95
C CYS A 290 6.35 -15.25 -12.88
N THR A 291 5.40 -16.14 -13.15
CA THR A 291 4.23 -15.81 -13.93
C THR A 291 2.99 -15.86 -13.04
N PHE A 292 2.31 -14.73 -12.89
CA PHE A 292 0.98 -14.67 -12.31
C PHE A 292 -0.05 -15.05 -13.39
N HIS A 293 -0.85 -16.07 -13.11
CA HIS A 293 -1.94 -16.53 -13.95
C HIS A 293 -3.26 -16.10 -13.33
N THR A 294 -3.86 -15.02 -13.85
CA THR A 294 -5.19 -14.59 -13.43
C THR A 294 -6.25 -15.49 -14.06
N LEU A 295 -7.17 -15.99 -13.27
CA LEU A 295 -8.28 -16.81 -13.72
C LEU A 295 -9.49 -15.95 -14.09
N LYS A 296 -10.32 -16.48 -14.96
CA LYS A 296 -11.66 -15.95 -15.20
C LYS A 296 -12.51 -16.14 -13.94
N PRO A 297 -13.37 -15.19 -13.60
CA PRO A 297 -14.24 -15.33 -12.44
C PRO A 297 -15.20 -16.52 -12.61
N LEU A 298 -15.69 -17.04 -11.49
CA LEU A 298 -16.76 -18.06 -11.51
C LEU A 298 -18.04 -17.46 -12.08
N GLU A 299 -18.69 -18.17 -12.98
CA GLU A 299 -19.97 -17.78 -13.55
C GLU A 299 -21.10 -18.53 -12.82
N GLY A 300 -21.84 -17.81 -11.96
CA GLY A 300 -22.89 -18.41 -11.14
C GLY A 300 -22.41 -19.54 -10.21
N GLY A 301 -21.15 -19.44 -9.72
CA GLY A 301 -20.53 -20.46 -8.89
C GLY A 301 -19.95 -21.66 -9.66
N THR A 302 -20.00 -21.63 -10.99
CA THR A 302 -19.47 -22.68 -11.88
C THR A 302 -18.12 -22.26 -12.45
N ALA A 303 -17.21 -23.21 -12.59
CA ALA A 303 -15.91 -22.97 -13.21
C ALA A 303 -16.08 -22.48 -14.66
N PRO A 304 -15.30 -21.49 -15.11
CA PRO A 304 -15.37 -20.97 -16.47
C PRO A 304 -14.93 -22.02 -17.48
N ALA A 305 -15.40 -21.87 -18.73
CA ALA A 305 -14.96 -22.71 -19.83
C ALA A 305 -13.44 -22.55 -20.07
N LEU A 306 -12.80 -23.64 -20.47
CA LEU A 306 -11.37 -23.64 -20.79
C LEU A 306 -11.08 -22.85 -22.09
N PRO A 307 -9.94 -22.13 -22.15
CA PRO A 307 -8.97 -21.96 -21.07
C PRO A 307 -9.50 -21.04 -19.95
N ALA A 308 -9.29 -21.48 -18.70
CA ALA A 308 -9.75 -20.73 -17.52
C ALA A 308 -8.90 -19.49 -17.22
N THR A 309 -7.70 -19.35 -17.80
CA THR A 309 -6.83 -18.20 -17.65
C THR A 309 -7.41 -16.99 -18.41
N ALA A 310 -7.57 -15.87 -17.69
CA ALA A 310 -8.00 -14.60 -18.26
C ALA A 310 -6.80 -13.80 -18.79
N SER A 311 -5.73 -13.74 -18.00
CA SER A 311 -4.49 -13.04 -18.35
C SER A 311 -3.28 -13.64 -17.64
N THR A 312 -2.09 -13.26 -18.10
CA THR A 312 -0.83 -13.60 -17.45
C THR A 312 0.02 -12.35 -17.27
N ARG A 313 0.84 -12.32 -16.23
CA ARG A 313 1.83 -11.28 -16.00
C ARG A 313 3.16 -11.92 -15.68
N LEU A 314 4.18 -11.62 -16.51
CA LEU A 314 5.54 -12.10 -16.28
C LEU A 314 6.30 -11.11 -15.39
N LEU A 315 6.98 -11.65 -14.39
CA LEU A 315 7.84 -10.93 -13.47
C LEU A 315 9.21 -11.59 -13.47
N GLU A 316 10.27 -10.80 -13.47
CA GLU A 316 11.63 -11.33 -13.46
C GLU A 316 12.50 -10.62 -12.42
N VAL A 317 13.28 -11.40 -11.70
CA VAL A 317 14.31 -10.95 -10.75
C VAL A 317 15.66 -11.43 -11.26
N ALA A 318 16.56 -10.52 -11.58
CA ALA A 318 17.92 -10.87 -12.00
C ALA A 318 18.77 -11.24 -10.78
N ALA A 319 19.63 -12.25 -10.93
CA ALA A 319 20.56 -12.63 -9.86
C ALA A 319 21.43 -11.44 -9.46
N GLY A 320 21.65 -11.26 -8.16
CA GLY A 320 22.41 -10.14 -7.62
C GLY A 320 21.60 -8.88 -7.34
N THR A 321 20.33 -8.84 -7.73
CA THR A 321 19.44 -7.69 -7.51
C THR A 321 18.35 -8.01 -6.49
N ALA A 322 17.78 -6.95 -5.88
CA ALA A 322 16.57 -7.00 -5.06
C ALA A 322 15.46 -6.15 -5.73
N ASP A 323 15.35 -6.29 -7.04
CA ASP A 323 14.32 -5.61 -7.85
C ASP A 323 13.59 -6.61 -8.73
N VAL A 324 12.34 -6.30 -9.07
CA VAL A 324 11.49 -7.10 -9.94
C VAL A 324 11.00 -6.26 -11.11
N SER A 325 11.27 -6.70 -12.32
CA SER A 325 10.70 -6.15 -13.55
C SER A 325 9.35 -6.82 -13.83
N VAL A 326 8.43 -6.07 -14.43
CA VAL A 326 7.07 -6.52 -14.74
C VAL A 326 6.78 -6.24 -16.21
N THR A 327 6.37 -7.29 -16.97
CA THR A 327 6.05 -7.21 -18.39
C THR A 327 4.70 -7.85 -18.72
#